data_b2620935400dbe11e53531fb27cd543d
#
_entry.id   b2620935400dbe11e53531fb27cd543d
#
_cell.length_a   1.000
_cell.length_b   1.000
_cell.length_c   1.000
_cell.angle_alpha   90.00
_cell.angle_beta   90.00
_cell.angle_gamma   90.00
#
_symmetry.space_group_name_H-M   'P 1'
#
loop_
_entity.id
_entity.type
_entity.pdbx_description
1 polymer ?
#
loop_
_entity_poly.entity_id
_entity_poly.type
_entity_poly.pdbx_seq_one_letter_code
_entity_poly.pdbx_strand_id
1 'polypeptide(L)'
;MNNSYLGILDKLKNKSQKSLSDENLIWICSMIEKYKPKRVLEIGVSTGGSTAVYLNCIKELNLQTKLVSIDSEAIAFYKKGKPDIGSEIEELSEYLDLTNFKLIKGKYIPDVANDIGLFDMIIMDTVHFIPGEILDLLCLKNNIHKGTVIILDDINIESRY
;
A
#
# COMPACT_ATOMS: atom_id res chain seq x y z
N MET A 1 17.11 0.94 -15.50
CA MET A 1 16.29 0.55 -14.34
C MET A 1 16.11 -0.96 -14.41
N ASN A 2 16.44 -1.67 -13.35
CA ASN A 2 16.30 -3.13 -13.32
C ASN A 2 14.83 -3.43 -13.01
N ASN A 3 14.05 -3.82 -14.01
CA ASN A 3 12.60 -4.01 -13.90
C ASN A 3 12.24 -5.40 -13.36
N SER A 4 13.10 -6.01 -12.55
CA SER A 4 12.89 -7.38 -12.03
C SER A 4 11.61 -7.53 -11.20
N TYR A 5 11.15 -6.44 -10.55
CA TYR A 5 9.90 -6.44 -9.78
C TYR A 5 8.63 -6.42 -10.64
N LEU A 6 8.73 -6.28 -11.96
CA LEU A 6 7.56 -6.30 -12.87
C LEU A 6 6.99 -7.72 -13.09
N GLY A 7 7.70 -8.78 -12.71
CA GLY A 7 7.20 -10.16 -12.88
C GLY A 7 5.88 -10.45 -12.16
N ILE A 8 5.60 -9.76 -11.04
CA ILE A 8 4.31 -9.85 -10.35
C ILE A 8 3.21 -9.12 -11.12
N LEU A 9 3.51 -7.98 -11.77
CA LEU A 9 2.52 -7.25 -12.58
C LEU A 9 1.93 -8.13 -13.69
N ASP A 10 2.75 -8.95 -14.34
CA ASP A 10 2.25 -9.87 -15.38
C ASP A 10 1.32 -10.95 -14.82
N LYS A 11 1.58 -11.43 -13.61
CA LYS A 11 0.69 -12.38 -12.91
C LYS A 11 -0.63 -11.72 -12.49
N LEU A 12 -0.57 -10.47 -12.03
CA LEU A 12 -1.74 -9.69 -11.65
C LEU A 12 -2.57 -9.26 -12.87
N LYS A 13 -1.99 -9.03 -14.05
CA LYS A 13 -2.73 -8.65 -15.27
C LYS A 13 -3.85 -9.61 -15.62
N ASN A 14 -3.68 -10.90 -15.36
CA ASN A 14 -4.67 -11.92 -15.65
C ASN A 14 -5.73 -12.12 -14.55
N LYS A 15 -5.48 -11.58 -13.35
CA LYS A 15 -6.37 -11.70 -12.18
C LYS A 15 -7.00 -10.36 -11.79
N SER A 16 -6.72 -9.30 -12.53
CA SER A 16 -6.69 -7.91 -12.12
C SER A 16 -7.99 -7.30 -11.65
N GLN A 17 -7.94 -6.85 -10.44
CA GLN A 17 -8.72 -5.72 -9.94
C GLN A 17 -7.78 -4.69 -9.27
N LYS A 18 -6.60 -4.43 -9.86
CA LYS A 18 -5.67 -3.41 -9.36
C LYS A 18 -6.39 -2.08 -9.21
N SER A 19 -6.16 -1.39 -8.11
CA SER A 19 -6.60 -0.01 -7.92
C SER A 19 -5.67 0.96 -8.67
N LEU A 20 -4.35 0.71 -8.66
CA LEU A 20 -3.33 1.56 -9.28
C LEU A 20 -2.96 1.14 -10.70
N SER A 21 -2.63 2.11 -11.55
CA SER A 21 -2.05 1.85 -12.88
C SER A 21 -0.64 1.23 -12.78
N ASP A 22 -0.20 0.55 -13.85
CA ASP A 22 1.16 -0.01 -13.89
C ASP A 22 2.22 1.10 -13.76
N GLU A 23 1.98 2.28 -14.34
CA GLU A 23 2.89 3.43 -14.24
C GLU A 23 3.02 3.93 -12.80
N ASN A 24 1.90 4.04 -12.07
CA ASN A 24 1.91 4.45 -10.67
C ASN A 24 2.65 3.43 -9.80
N LEU A 25 2.40 2.14 -10.00
CA LEU A 25 3.09 1.08 -9.27
C LEU A 25 4.61 1.09 -9.53
N ILE A 26 5.03 1.23 -10.79
CA ILE A 26 6.45 1.35 -11.16
C ILE A 26 7.07 2.58 -10.52
N TRP A 27 6.35 3.72 -10.52
CA TRP A 27 6.83 4.95 -9.92
C TRP A 27 7.01 4.80 -8.41
N ILE A 28 6.03 4.21 -7.69
CA ILE A 28 6.12 3.96 -6.25
C ILE A 28 7.29 3.01 -5.94
N CYS A 29 7.46 1.93 -6.72
CA CYS A 29 8.61 1.04 -6.58
C CYS A 29 9.95 1.78 -6.78
N SER A 30 10.02 2.73 -7.73
CA SER A 30 11.20 3.55 -7.91
C SER A 30 11.49 4.47 -6.72
N MET A 31 10.46 4.91 -6.01
CA MET A 31 10.62 5.66 -4.76
C MET A 31 11.13 4.75 -3.63
N ILE A 32 10.62 3.52 -3.52
CA ILE A 32 11.14 2.52 -2.56
C ILE A 32 12.63 2.24 -2.84
N GLU A 33 13.00 2.03 -4.10
CA GLU A 33 14.40 1.83 -4.51
C GLU A 33 15.30 3.03 -4.17
N LYS A 34 14.81 4.25 -4.44
CA LYS A 34 15.54 5.50 -4.21
C LYS A 34 15.76 5.78 -2.71
N TYR A 35 14.71 5.67 -1.91
CA TYR A 35 14.75 6.07 -0.51
C TYR A 35 15.11 4.94 0.45
N LYS A 36 14.99 3.68 0.02
CA LYS A 36 15.28 2.46 0.81
C LYS A 36 14.70 2.53 2.22
N PRO A 37 13.37 2.79 2.35
CA PRO A 37 12.75 2.99 3.64
C PRO A 37 12.88 1.74 4.50
N LYS A 38 13.13 1.90 5.81
CA LYS A 38 13.13 0.78 6.77
C LYS A 38 11.71 0.37 7.16
N ARG A 39 10.79 1.33 7.15
CA ARG A 39 9.39 1.12 7.49
C ARG A 39 8.50 1.86 6.52
N VAL A 40 7.58 1.12 5.91
CA VAL A 40 6.55 1.64 4.98
C VAL A 40 5.19 1.40 5.59
N LEU A 41 4.32 2.41 5.56
CA LEU A 41 2.90 2.32 5.82
C LEU A 41 2.15 2.46 4.51
N GLU A 42 1.25 1.52 4.23
CA GLU A 42 0.26 1.60 3.16
C GLU A 42 -1.13 1.74 3.80
N ILE A 43 -1.92 2.69 3.31
CA ILE A 43 -3.30 2.91 3.74
C ILE A 43 -4.19 2.78 2.53
N GLY A 44 -5.15 1.84 2.61
CA GLY A 44 -5.93 1.37 1.48
C GLY A 44 -5.26 0.18 0.80
N VAL A 45 -5.83 -1.00 0.98
CA VAL A 45 -5.25 -2.27 0.52
C VAL A 45 -6.11 -2.93 -0.56
N SER A 46 -7.44 -2.84 -0.41
CA SER A 46 -8.34 -3.53 -1.30
C SER A 46 -8.04 -5.04 -1.34
N THR A 47 -7.99 -5.65 -2.52
CA THR A 47 -7.60 -7.06 -2.72
C THR A 47 -6.11 -7.31 -2.48
N GLY A 48 -5.27 -6.27 -2.40
CA GLY A 48 -3.84 -6.38 -2.10
C GLY A 48 -2.94 -6.48 -3.31
N GLY A 49 -3.44 -6.16 -4.52
CA GLY A 49 -2.63 -6.21 -5.74
C GLY A 49 -1.45 -5.24 -5.68
N SER A 50 -1.66 -3.99 -5.27
CA SER A 50 -0.59 -3.00 -5.08
C SER A 50 0.39 -3.43 -4.00
N THR A 51 -0.12 -3.91 -2.86
CA THR A 51 0.68 -4.45 -1.75
C THR A 51 1.62 -5.57 -2.22
N ALA A 52 1.12 -6.51 -3.04
CA ALA A 52 1.91 -7.62 -3.59
C ALA A 52 3.07 -7.10 -4.46
N VAL A 53 2.84 -6.03 -5.24
CA VAL A 53 3.90 -5.39 -6.05
C VAL A 53 4.96 -4.76 -5.13
N TYR A 54 4.57 -4.07 -4.06
CA TYR A 54 5.51 -3.46 -3.11
C TYR A 54 6.34 -4.52 -2.39
N LEU A 55 5.72 -5.60 -1.93
CA LEU A 55 6.41 -6.74 -1.29
C LEU A 55 7.43 -7.38 -2.25
N ASN A 56 7.04 -7.61 -3.51
CA ASN A 56 7.96 -8.14 -4.52
C ASN A 56 9.10 -7.16 -4.80
N CYS A 57 8.83 -5.85 -4.91
CA CYS A 57 9.86 -4.83 -5.08
C CYS A 57 10.87 -4.85 -3.92
N ILE A 58 10.39 -4.88 -2.68
CA ILE A 58 11.23 -4.97 -1.47
C ILE A 58 12.11 -6.22 -1.50
N LYS A 59 11.55 -7.38 -1.87
CA LYS A 59 12.26 -8.66 -2.01
C LYS A 59 13.35 -8.59 -3.09
N GLU A 60 13.01 -8.15 -4.30
CA GLU A 60 13.94 -8.09 -5.43
C GLU A 60 15.10 -7.10 -5.19
N LEU A 61 14.84 -6.02 -4.44
CA LEU A 61 15.85 -5.07 -4.02
C LEU A 61 16.66 -5.53 -2.79
N ASN A 62 16.35 -6.72 -2.25
CA ASN A 62 16.97 -7.26 -1.03
C ASN A 62 16.95 -6.27 0.15
N LEU A 63 15.83 -5.56 0.32
CA LEU A 63 15.65 -4.60 1.41
C LEU A 63 15.06 -5.29 2.65
N GLN A 64 15.51 -4.84 3.83
CA GLN A 64 14.94 -5.29 5.13
C GLN A 64 13.79 -4.37 5.57
N THR A 65 12.96 -3.94 4.62
CA THR A 65 11.85 -3.03 4.85
C THR A 65 10.70 -3.77 5.55
N LYS A 66 10.15 -3.15 6.60
CA LYS A 66 8.88 -3.58 7.21
C LYS A 66 7.73 -2.86 6.52
N LEU A 67 6.83 -3.62 5.90
CA LEU A 67 5.60 -3.09 5.31
C LEU A 67 4.42 -3.36 6.25
N VAL A 68 3.73 -2.30 6.64
CA VAL A 68 2.46 -2.36 7.36
C VAL A 68 1.38 -1.82 6.45
N SER A 69 0.38 -2.64 6.13
CA SER A 69 -0.75 -2.26 5.29
C SER A 69 -2.03 -2.26 6.12
N ILE A 70 -2.81 -1.20 6.01
CA ILE A 70 -4.03 -0.98 6.80
C ILE A 70 -5.19 -0.73 5.86
N ASP A 71 -6.32 -1.39 6.13
CA ASP A 71 -7.58 -1.12 5.46
C ASP A 71 -8.71 -1.01 6.50
N SER A 72 -9.58 -0.01 6.35
CA SER A 72 -10.72 0.20 7.22
C SER A 72 -11.77 -0.89 7.10
N GLU A 73 -11.78 -1.58 5.95
CA GLU A 73 -12.69 -2.67 5.67
C GLU A 73 -12.03 -4.05 5.92
N ALA A 74 -12.85 -5.07 6.07
CA ALA A 74 -12.41 -6.46 6.08
C ALA A 74 -12.70 -7.15 4.73
N ILE A 75 -13.67 -6.63 3.99
CA ILE A 75 -14.13 -7.15 2.70
C ILE A 75 -14.18 -5.99 1.70
N ALA A 76 -13.67 -6.22 0.51
CA ALA A 76 -13.72 -5.24 -0.60
C ALA A 76 -15.14 -5.21 -1.21
N PHE A 77 -16.08 -4.56 -0.54
CA PHE A 77 -17.50 -4.52 -0.93
C PHE A 77 -17.75 -3.94 -2.33
N TYR A 78 -16.89 -3.06 -2.79
CA TYR A 78 -16.97 -2.43 -4.12
C TYR A 78 -16.45 -3.33 -5.26
N LYS A 79 -15.79 -4.45 -4.93
CA LYS A 79 -15.29 -5.41 -5.91
C LYS A 79 -16.31 -6.51 -6.19
N LYS A 80 -16.35 -7.01 -7.45
CA LYS A 80 -17.18 -8.13 -7.82
C LYS A 80 -16.79 -9.37 -7.02
N GLY A 81 -17.79 -10.05 -6.42
CA GLY A 81 -17.57 -11.23 -5.59
C GLY A 81 -17.20 -10.90 -4.14
N LYS A 82 -17.04 -9.61 -3.80
CA LYS A 82 -16.73 -9.14 -2.43
C LYS A 82 -15.58 -9.93 -1.78
N PRO A 83 -14.39 -9.97 -2.40
CA PRO A 83 -13.27 -10.70 -1.85
C PRO A 83 -12.81 -10.07 -0.53
N ASP A 84 -12.12 -10.87 0.29
CA ASP A 84 -11.46 -10.37 1.49
C ASP A 84 -10.37 -9.37 1.15
N ILE A 85 -10.19 -8.37 2.03
CA ILE A 85 -9.04 -7.47 1.95
C ILE A 85 -7.76 -8.29 2.00
N GLY A 86 -6.85 -8.05 1.04
CA GLY A 86 -5.57 -8.74 0.96
C GLY A 86 -5.63 -10.15 0.34
N SER A 87 -6.77 -10.59 -0.23
CA SER A 87 -6.90 -11.94 -0.83
C SER A 87 -5.86 -12.24 -1.91
N GLU A 88 -5.46 -11.25 -2.72
CA GLU A 88 -4.42 -11.43 -3.75
C GLU A 88 -3.02 -11.61 -3.13
N ILE A 89 -2.76 -11.07 -1.93
CA ILE A 89 -1.51 -11.32 -1.21
C ILE A 89 -1.42 -12.79 -0.80
N GLU A 90 -2.52 -13.38 -0.32
CA GLU A 90 -2.60 -14.78 0.05
C GLU A 90 -2.40 -15.69 -1.18
N GLU A 91 -3.08 -15.37 -2.29
CA GLU A 91 -2.96 -16.11 -3.56
C GLU A 91 -1.54 -16.07 -4.16
N LEU A 92 -0.79 -14.99 -3.93
CA LEU A 92 0.56 -14.78 -4.44
C LEU A 92 1.65 -15.10 -3.41
N SER A 93 1.29 -15.61 -2.23
CA SER A 93 2.21 -15.78 -1.09
C SER A 93 3.45 -16.61 -1.41
N GLU A 94 3.37 -17.59 -2.31
CA GLU A 94 4.53 -18.41 -2.76
C GLU A 94 5.62 -17.59 -3.47
N TYR A 95 5.28 -16.40 -4.00
CA TYR A 95 6.20 -15.52 -4.72
C TYR A 95 6.71 -14.36 -3.85
N LEU A 96 6.09 -14.10 -2.71
CA LEU A 96 6.34 -12.95 -1.86
C LEU A 96 7.20 -13.32 -0.64
N ASP A 97 7.88 -12.34 -0.07
CA ASP A 97 8.47 -12.45 1.27
C ASP A 97 7.57 -11.73 2.28
N LEU A 98 6.87 -12.50 3.08
CA LEU A 98 5.93 -11.98 4.09
C LEU A 98 6.56 -11.86 5.49
N THR A 99 7.86 -12.11 5.66
CA THR A 99 8.55 -12.13 6.97
C THR A 99 8.43 -10.80 7.72
N ASN A 100 8.51 -9.68 6.99
CA ASN A 100 8.44 -8.32 7.51
C ASN A 100 7.13 -7.61 7.10
N PHE A 101 6.07 -8.37 6.85
CA PHE A 101 4.77 -7.85 6.44
C PHE A 101 3.74 -7.97 7.55
N LYS A 102 2.88 -6.95 7.69
CA LYS A 102 1.73 -6.96 8.58
C LYS A 102 0.53 -6.32 7.89
N LEU A 103 -0.56 -7.08 7.77
CA LEU A 103 -1.86 -6.59 7.32
C LEU A 103 -2.78 -6.36 8.52
N ILE A 104 -3.41 -5.19 8.57
CA ILE A 104 -4.40 -4.80 9.58
C ILE A 104 -5.71 -4.50 8.84
N LYS A 105 -6.73 -5.32 9.06
CA LYS A 105 -8.06 -5.22 8.42
C LYS A 105 -9.11 -4.71 9.40
N GLY A 106 -10.11 -3.97 8.90
CA GLY A 106 -11.25 -3.49 9.69
C GLY A 106 -10.87 -2.48 10.77
N LYS A 107 -9.83 -1.65 10.52
CA LYS A 107 -9.35 -0.63 11.44
C LYS A 107 -9.08 0.69 10.72
N TYR A 108 -9.58 1.76 11.29
CA TYR A 108 -9.23 3.12 10.87
C TYR A 108 -7.89 3.54 11.45
N ILE A 109 -7.24 4.53 10.83
CA ILE A 109 -5.95 5.06 11.31
C ILE A 109 -6.01 5.53 12.77
N PRO A 110 -7.04 6.26 13.24
CA PRO A 110 -7.16 6.64 14.65
C PRO A 110 -7.11 5.46 15.63
N ASP A 111 -7.58 4.28 15.22
CA ASP A 111 -7.63 3.10 16.09
C ASP A 111 -6.24 2.50 16.36
N VAL A 112 -5.28 2.76 15.47
CA VAL A 112 -3.98 2.08 15.46
C VAL A 112 -2.77 2.99 15.49
N ALA A 113 -2.94 4.30 15.25
CA ALA A 113 -1.84 5.26 15.12
C ALA A 113 -0.86 5.23 16.29
N ASN A 114 -1.35 5.04 17.51
CA ASN A 114 -0.50 5.00 18.71
C ASN A 114 0.37 3.73 18.80
N ASP A 115 0.01 2.66 18.10
CA ASP A 115 0.62 1.33 18.23
C ASP A 115 1.54 0.97 17.07
N ILE A 116 1.46 1.72 15.96
CA ILE A 116 2.18 1.36 14.72
C ILE A 116 3.58 1.99 14.60
N GLY A 117 3.92 2.98 15.44
CA GLY A 117 5.25 3.60 15.49
C GLY A 117 5.56 4.53 14.30
N LEU A 118 6.84 4.90 14.12
CA LEU A 118 7.31 5.83 13.08
C LEU A 118 7.50 5.12 11.73
N PHE A 119 7.30 5.88 10.62
CA PHE A 119 7.50 5.40 9.24
C PHE A 119 8.43 6.33 8.46
N ASP A 120 9.23 5.73 7.56
CA ASP A 120 10.10 6.45 6.62
C ASP A 120 9.34 6.79 5.32
N MET A 121 8.31 5.99 4.99
CA MET A 121 7.46 6.21 3.83
C MET A 121 6.01 5.87 4.16
N ILE A 122 5.08 6.68 3.68
CA ILE A 122 3.64 6.46 3.79
C ILE A 122 3.05 6.55 2.39
N ILE A 123 2.28 5.54 1.99
CA ILE A 123 1.56 5.45 0.72
C ILE A 123 0.07 5.46 1.07
N MET A 124 -0.67 6.43 0.55
CA MET A 124 -2.10 6.59 0.82
C MET A 124 -2.89 6.47 -0.48
N ASP A 125 -3.65 5.39 -0.59
CA ASP A 125 -4.61 5.11 -1.67
C ASP A 125 -5.94 4.75 -0.99
N THR A 126 -6.59 5.75 -0.42
CA THR A 126 -7.78 5.58 0.43
C THR A 126 -9.06 6.00 -0.30
N VAL A 127 -10.12 6.23 0.46
CA VAL A 127 -11.40 6.70 -0.09
C VAL A 127 -11.26 8.17 -0.50
N HIS A 128 -11.29 8.43 -1.80
CA HIS A 128 -10.98 9.72 -2.43
C HIS A 128 -12.08 10.77 -2.19
N PHE A 129 -12.34 11.13 -0.94
CA PHE A 129 -13.20 12.27 -0.62
C PHE A 129 -12.67 13.07 0.57
N ILE A 130 -12.77 14.37 0.44
CA ILE A 130 -12.44 15.31 1.50
C ILE A 130 -13.54 15.21 2.60
N PRO A 131 -13.17 15.10 3.90
CA PRO A 131 -11.83 15.31 4.48
C PRO A 131 -11.06 14.03 4.86
N GLY A 132 -11.43 12.84 4.37
CA GLY A 132 -10.91 11.55 4.83
C GLY A 132 -9.38 11.48 4.90
N GLU A 133 -8.69 11.69 3.79
CA GLU A 133 -7.23 11.63 3.70
C GLU A 133 -6.53 12.66 4.61
N ILE A 134 -7.12 13.87 4.74
CA ILE A 134 -6.59 14.89 5.64
C ILE A 134 -6.67 14.45 7.10
N LEU A 135 -7.78 13.79 7.48
CA LEU A 135 -7.96 13.28 8.83
C LEU A 135 -6.96 12.16 9.13
N ASP A 136 -6.73 11.25 8.19
CA ASP A 136 -5.74 10.20 8.32
C ASP A 136 -4.34 10.78 8.53
N LEU A 137 -3.93 11.77 7.72
CA LEU A 137 -2.66 12.47 7.89
C LEU A 137 -2.53 13.16 9.25
N LEU A 138 -3.60 13.81 9.72
CA LEU A 138 -3.60 14.45 11.04
C LEU A 138 -3.45 13.43 12.17
N CYS A 139 -4.08 12.26 12.05
CA CYS A 139 -3.93 11.17 13.01
C CYS A 139 -2.51 10.58 13.02
N LEU A 140 -1.83 10.61 11.87
CA LEU A 140 -0.46 10.10 11.70
C LEU A 140 0.63 11.08 12.11
N LYS A 141 0.32 12.27 12.63
CA LYS A 141 1.32 13.29 13.00
C LYS A 141 2.45 12.78 13.90
N ASN A 142 2.17 11.81 14.76
CA ASN A 142 3.15 11.17 15.65
C ASN A 142 3.86 9.95 15.01
N ASN A 143 3.47 9.56 13.79
CA ASN A 143 4.03 8.44 13.06
C ASN A 143 4.99 8.87 11.95
N ILE A 144 5.19 10.19 11.79
CA ILE A 144 6.09 10.81 10.81
C ILE A 144 7.29 11.47 11.50
N HIS A 145 8.40 11.58 10.78
CA HIS A 145 9.58 12.32 11.18
C HIS A 145 10.07 13.20 10.02
N LYS A 146 11.10 14.02 10.24
CA LYS A 146 11.57 15.01 9.26
C LYS A 146 11.95 14.42 7.87
N GLY A 147 12.29 13.13 7.82
CA GLY A 147 12.67 12.45 6.58
C GLY A 147 11.57 11.58 5.97
N THR A 148 10.36 11.56 6.53
CA THR A 148 9.27 10.73 6.00
C THR A 148 8.83 11.22 4.63
N VAL A 149 8.77 10.30 3.66
CA VAL A 149 8.20 10.53 2.33
C VAL A 149 6.73 10.15 2.37
N ILE A 150 5.84 11.06 1.95
CA ILE A 150 4.40 10.80 1.86
C ILE A 150 4.01 10.81 0.39
N ILE A 151 3.37 9.75 -0.05
CA ILE A 151 2.83 9.56 -1.40
C ILE A 151 1.31 9.54 -1.26
N LEU A 152 0.65 10.44 -1.95
CA LEU A 152 -0.81 10.53 -2.01
C LEU A 152 -1.24 10.16 -3.43
N ASP A 153 -2.16 9.21 -3.56
CA ASP A 153 -2.77 8.89 -4.83
C ASP A 153 -4.02 9.76 -5.05
N ASP A 154 -4.42 9.92 -6.30
CA ASP A 154 -5.67 10.58 -6.73
C ASP A 154 -5.94 12.00 -6.20
N ILE A 155 -4.89 12.76 -5.87
CA ILE A 155 -5.01 14.16 -5.36
C ILE A 155 -5.60 15.14 -6.39
N ASN A 156 -5.68 14.75 -7.66
CA ASN A 156 -6.21 15.55 -8.76
C ASN A 156 -7.58 15.04 -9.24
N ILE A 157 -8.34 14.34 -8.42
CA ILE A 157 -9.70 13.99 -8.77
C ILE A 157 -10.49 15.30 -8.87
N GLU A 158 -10.64 15.80 -10.11
CA GLU A 158 -11.65 16.81 -10.39
C GLU A 158 -13.00 16.22 -9.95
N SER A 159 -13.63 16.90 -9.00
CA SER A 159 -14.94 16.50 -8.49
C SER A 159 -15.88 16.29 -9.68
N ARG A 160 -16.15 15.05 -10.00
CA ARG A 160 -17.19 14.66 -10.98
C ARG A 160 -18.55 14.71 -10.28
N TYR A 161 -18.88 15.87 -9.71
CA TYR A 161 -20.19 16.17 -9.15
C TYR A 161 -20.80 17.38 -9.83
#